data_0743f6cd452b74000e155be6ae4cf120
#
_entry.id   0743f6cd452b74000e155be6ae4cf120
#
_cell.length_a   1.000
_cell.length_b   1.000
_cell.length_c   1.000
_cell.angle_alpha   90.00
_cell.angle_beta   90.00
_cell.angle_gamma   90.00
#
_symmetry.space_group_name_H-M   'P 1'
#
loop_
_entity.id
_entity.type
_entity.pdbx_description
1 polymer ?
#
loop_
_entity_poly.entity_id
_entity_poly.type
_entity_poly.pdbx_seq_one_letter_code
_entity_poly.pdbx_strand_id
1 'polypeptide(L)'
;MQLLTGKIILLTGGSRGIGFECALKYAEAGATVVILSNDPVSLASAIAELGASHSAILADISVPADVERAIQQTLEKYGRLDVIHNNAGIAHPSSPLHETSETEWDEVMNVNLKSIFLTTRYGIEALKQSKGCIINTSSLVGEIGQENHAAYTASKGAVNSLTKSMALDYAPLQIRVNAVAPAGVWTPMLREWGQHQNNGQGIEQYMNAIHPLGYCPEGDVIADACVFLASDKARFITGHVMHVSGGAELGYRALLQAKEAV
;
A
#
# COMPACT_ATOMS: atom_id res chain seq x y z
N MET A 1 2.74 6.34 -22.50
CA MET A 1 4.19 6.48 -22.28
C MET A 1 4.58 5.54 -21.17
N GLN A 2 5.39 4.52 -21.42
CA GLN A 2 5.76 3.51 -20.45
C GLN A 2 6.80 4.10 -19.46
N LEU A 3 6.32 4.62 -18.33
CA LEU A 3 7.14 5.33 -17.33
C LEU A 3 8.11 4.43 -16.57
N LEU A 4 7.89 3.11 -16.57
CA LEU A 4 8.60 2.13 -15.74
C LEU A 4 9.29 1.04 -16.57
N THR A 5 9.54 1.32 -17.88
CA THR A 5 10.18 0.35 -18.76
C THR A 5 11.50 -0.19 -18.18
N GLY A 6 11.59 -1.52 -18.08
CA GLY A 6 12.79 -2.23 -17.59
C GLY A 6 13.01 -2.18 -16.08
N LYS A 7 12.08 -1.58 -15.30
CA LYS A 7 12.14 -1.63 -13.84
C LYS A 7 11.57 -2.94 -13.29
N ILE A 8 12.24 -3.50 -12.30
CA ILE A 8 11.78 -4.67 -11.54
C ILE A 8 11.18 -4.18 -10.22
N ILE A 9 9.92 -4.53 -9.97
CA ILE A 9 9.15 -4.09 -8.81
C ILE A 9 8.78 -5.29 -7.94
N LEU A 10 9.20 -5.31 -6.69
CA LEU A 10 8.70 -6.23 -5.66
C LEU A 10 7.50 -5.58 -4.96
N LEU A 11 6.34 -6.22 -5.03
CA LEU A 11 5.08 -5.70 -4.48
C LEU A 11 4.49 -6.67 -3.47
N THR A 12 4.42 -6.26 -2.20
CA THR A 12 3.79 -7.06 -1.16
C THR A 12 2.27 -6.88 -1.17
N GLY A 13 1.52 -7.97 -0.91
CA GLY A 13 0.06 -7.94 -0.98
C GLY A 13 -0.48 -7.63 -2.38
N GLY A 14 0.24 -8.08 -3.43
CA GLY A 14 -0.07 -7.77 -4.82
C GLY A 14 -1.15 -8.63 -5.46
N SER A 15 -1.82 -9.51 -4.70
CA SER A 15 -2.78 -10.46 -5.26
C SER A 15 -4.24 -9.99 -5.26
N ARG A 16 -4.56 -8.89 -4.55
CA ARG A 16 -5.91 -8.34 -4.45
C ARG A 16 -5.93 -6.87 -4.04
N GLY A 17 -7.08 -6.22 -4.22
CA GLY A 17 -7.32 -4.83 -3.78
C GLY A 17 -6.33 -3.84 -4.39
N ILE A 18 -5.94 -2.82 -3.62
CA ILE A 18 -5.00 -1.77 -4.06
C ILE A 18 -3.71 -2.37 -4.62
N GLY A 19 -3.18 -3.43 -3.98
CA GLY A 19 -1.95 -4.08 -4.45
C GLY A 19 -2.09 -4.68 -5.84
N PHE A 20 -3.22 -5.31 -6.14
CA PHE A 20 -3.44 -5.89 -7.47
C PHE A 20 -3.62 -4.80 -8.53
N GLU A 21 -4.36 -3.72 -8.23
CA GLU A 21 -4.44 -2.56 -9.12
C GLU A 21 -3.07 -1.93 -9.39
N CYS A 22 -2.23 -1.84 -8.35
CA CYS A 22 -0.84 -1.41 -8.51
C CYS A 22 -0.05 -2.36 -9.44
N ALA A 23 -0.25 -3.68 -9.29
CA ALA A 23 0.43 -4.66 -10.14
C ALA A 23 0.06 -4.47 -11.61
N LEU A 24 -1.24 -4.31 -11.92
CA LEU A 24 -1.74 -4.06 -13.27
C LEU A 24 -1.18 -2.75 -13.84
N LYS A 25 -1.25 -1.65 -13.10
CA LYS A 25 -0.75 -0.34 -13.54
C LYS A 25 0.76 -0.30 -13.72
N TYR A 26 1.52 -0.98 -12.87
CA TYR A 26 2.97 -1.12 -13.04
C TYR A 26 3.30 -1.90 -14.31
N ALA A 27 2.57 -2.98 -14.58
CA ALA A 27 2.73 -3.77 -15.81
C ALA A 27 2.39 -2.94 -17.06
N GLU A 28 1.27 -2.20 -17.05
CA GLU A 28 0.88 -1.27 -18.12
C GLU A 28 1.95 -0.19 -18.35
N ALA A 29 2.59 0.28 -17.28
CA ALA A 29 3.68 1.26 -17.34
C ALA A 29 5.03 0.67 -17.80
N GLY A 30 5.10 -0.64 -18.10
CA GLY A 30 6.27 -1.33 -18.66
C GLY A 30 7.23 -1.93 -17.64
N ALA A 31 6.83 -2.04 -16.37
CA ALA A 31 7.61 -2.72 -15.35
C ALA A 31 7.40 -4.24 -15.41
N THR A 32 8.38 -5.00 -14.95
CA THR A 32 8.19 -6.38 -14.54
C THR A 32 7.85 -6.41 -13.05
N VAL A 33 6.72 -7.05 -12.70
CA VAL A 33 6.21 -7.08 -11.33
C VAL A 33 6.40 -8.47 -10.72
N VAL A 34 6.89 -8.49 -9.49
CA VAL A 34 6.97 -9.68 -8.64
C VAL A 34 6.00 -9.46 -7.49
N ILE A 35 4.85 -10.15 -7.52
CA ILE A 35 3.83 -10.04 -6.49
C ILE A 35 4.05 -11.06 -5.37
N LEU A 36 3.95 -10.60 -4.11
CA LEU A 36 3.98 -11.44 -2.92
C LEU A 36 2.59 -11.51 -2.28
N SER A 37 2.18 -12.70 -1.86
CA SER A 37 0.97 -12.93 -1.07
C SER A 37 1.15 -14.20 -0.24
N ASN A 38 0.46 -14.27 0.90
CA ASN A 38 0.34 -15.48 1.71
C ASN A 38 -0.90 -16.33 1.36
N ASP A 39 -1.73 -15.86 0.43
CA ASP A 39 -2.90 -16.59 -0.06
C ASP A 39 -2.61 -17.19 -1.44
N PRO A 40 -2.46 -18.52 -1.53
CA PRO A 40 -2.09 -19.18 -2.79
C PRO A 40 -3.19 -19.08 -3.85
N VAL A 41 -4.46 -18.97 -3.46
CA VAL A 41 -5.59 -18.93 -4.39
C VAL A 41 -5.65 -17.59 -5.12
N SER A 42 -5.65 -16.48 -4.36
CA SER A 42 -5.64 -15.15 -4.96
C SER A 42 -4.34 -14.88 -5.73
N LEU A 43 -3.22 -15.43 -5.26
CA LEU A 43 -1.93 -15.31 -5.93
C LEU A 43 -1.92 -15.98 -7.30
N ALA A 44 -2.49 -17.19 -7.40
CA ALA A 44 -2.59 -17.91 -8.68
C ALA A 44 -3.51 -17.18 -9.67
N SER A 45 -4.63 -16.63 -9.21
CA SER A 45 -5.54 -15.81 -10.04
C SER A 45 -4.84 -14.54 -10.54
N ALA A 46 -4.19 -13.81 -9.65
CA ALA A 46 -3.53 -12.56 -9.98
C ALA A 46 -2.40 -12.74 -11.02
N ILE A 47 -1.55 -13.77 -10.88
CA ILE A 47 -0.47 -13.99 -11.84
C ILE A 47 -1.00 -14.47 -13.19
N ALA A 48 -2.11 -15.20 -13.23
CA ALA A 48 -2.74 -15.59 -14.49
C ALA A 48 -3.25 -14.37 -15.28
N GLU A 49 -3.76 -13.35 -14.59
CA GLU A 49 -4.24 -12.11 -15.20
C GLU A 49 -3.07 -11.18 -15.59
N LEU A 50 -2.03 -11.05 -14.75
CA LEU A 50 -0.84 -10.25 -15.05
C LEU A 50 -0.05 -10.78 -16.25
N GLY A 51 -0.03 -12.10 -16.45
CA GLY A 51 0.65 -12.75 -17.57
C GLY A 51 2.09 -13.21 -17.26
N ALA A 52 2.63 -13.99 -18.19
CA ALA A 52 3.87 -14.77 -18.02
C ALA A 52 5.16 -13.95 -17.86
N SER A 53 5.15 -12.65 -18.17
CA SER A 53 6.30 -11.77 -18.02
C SER A 53 6.54 -11.33 -16.57
N HIS A 54 5.60 -11.63 -15.68
CA HIS A 54 5.63 -11.27 -14.26
C HIS A 54 5.92 -12.50 -13.38
N SER A 55 6.00 -12.31 -12.07
CA SER A 55 6.22 -13.41 -11.12
C SER A 55 5.31 -13.29 -9.91
N ALA A 56 5.00 -14.44 -9.34
CA ALA A 56 4.28 -14.56 -8.07
C ALA A 56 5.09 -15.44 -7.11
N ILE A 57 5.20 -15.02 -5.88
CA ILE A 57 5.92 -15.76 -4.83
C ILE A 57 5.00 -15.88 -3.62
N LEU A 58 4.72 -17.11 -3.20
CA LEU A 58 4.01 -17.38 -1.95
C LEU A 58 4.92 -17.07 -0.77
N ALA A 59 4.56 -16.06 0.02
CA ALA A 59 5.35 -15.60 1.15
C ALA A 59 4.47 -14.89 2.19
N ASP A 60 4.73 -15.16 3.46
CA ASP A 60 4.23 -14.38 4.58
C ASP A 60 5.24 -13.27 4.91
N ILE A 61 4.85 -12.02 4.71
CA ILE A 61 5.73 -10.87 4.92
C ILE A 61 6.06 -10.58 6.39
N SER A 62 5.35 -11.23 7.34
CA SER A 62 5.67 -11.18 8.77
C SER A 62 6.81 -12.13 9.16
N VAL A 63 7.13 -13.09 8.26
CA VAL A 63 8.15 -14.14 8.47
C VAL A 63 9.47 -13.74 7.78
N PRO A 64 10.55 -13.49 8.54
CA PRO A 64 11.83 -13.03 7.98
C PRO A 64 12.40 -13.91 6.86
N ALA A 65 12.37 -15.24 7.04
CA ALA A 65 12.88 -16.19 6.06
C ALA A 65 12.10 -16.17 4.73
N ASP A 66 10.81 -15.90 4.76
CA ASP A 66 9.98 -15.79 3.57
C ASP A 66 10.31 -14.53 2.77
N VAL A 67 10.51 -13.40 3.48
CA VAL A 67 10.89 -12.13 2.85
C VAL A 67 12.29 -12.23 2.23
N GLU A 68 13.25 -12.80 2.96
CA GLU A 68 14.61 -13.02 2.46
C GLU A 68 14.61 -13.88 1.19
N ARG A 69 13.91 -15.03 1.24
CA ARG A 69 13.74 -15.93 0.10
C ARG A 69 13.11 -15.22 -1.10
N ALA A 70 12.05 -14.43 -0.87
CA ALA A 70 11.36 -13.73 -1.97
C ALA A 70 12.26 -12.70 -2.67
N ILE A 71 13.06 -11.95 -1.92
CA ILE A 71 14.02 -11.01 -2.48
C ILE A 71 15.12 -11.76 -3.23
N GLN A 72 15.66 -12.84 -2.65
CA GLN A 72 16.68 -13.66 -3.29
C GLN A 72 16.17 -14.24 -4.63
N GLN A 73 15.00 -14.85 -4.66
CA GLN A 73 14.37 -15.37 -5.89
C GLN A 73 14.15 -14.28 -6.94
N THR A 74 13.78 -13.08 -6.51
CA THR A 74 13.65 -11.93 -7.41
C THR A 74 14.97 -11.56 -8.05
N LEU A 75 16.05 -11.51 -7.28
CA LEU A 75 17.40 -11.18 -7.76
C LEU A 75 17.99 -12.29 -8.62
N GLU A 76 17.77 -13.55 -8.26
CA GLU A 76 18.20 -14.69 -9.08
C GLU A 76 17.54 -14.69 -10.46
N LYS A 77 16.23 -14.37 -10.52
CA LYS A 77 15.49 -14.38 -11.78
C LYS A 77 15.77 -13.17 -12.68
N TYR A 78 15.87 -11.97 -12.09
CA TYR A 78 15.89 -10.72 -12.84
C TYR A 78 17.24 -9.95 -12.76
N GLY A 79 18.14 -10.35 -11.86
CA GLY A 79 19.45 -9.72 -11.67
C GLY A 79 19.40 -8.32 -11.03
N ARG A 80 18.22 -7.77 -10.74
CA ARG A 80 18.06 -6.42 -10.21
C ARG A 80 16.75 -6.25 -9.45
N LEU A 81 16.68 -5.18 -8.66
CA LEU A 81 15.45 -4.70 -8.00
C LEU A 81 15.49 -3.18 -8.00
N ASP A 82 14.44 -2.55 -8.54
CA ASP A 82 14.36 -1.10 -8.70
C ASP A 82 13.36 -0.46 -7.74
N VAL A 83 12.29 -1.18 -7.40
CA VAL A 83 11.24 -0.68 -6.51
C VAL A 83 10.82 -1.75 -5.53
N ILE A 84 10.74 -1.38 -4.26
CA ILE A 84 10.02 -2.16 -3.24
C ILE A 84 8.75 -1.38 -2.93
N HIS A 85 7.59 -2.00 -3.17
CA HIS A 85 6.30 -1.44 -2.76
C HIS A 85 5.74 -2.27 -1.61
N ASN A 86 5.83 -1.72 -0.40
CA ASN A 86 5.28 -2.28 0.83
C ASN A 86 3.79 -1.91 0.90
N ASN A 87 2.94 -2.76 0.32
CA ASN A 87 1.51 -2.52 0.26
C ASN A 87 0.71 -3.45 1.19
N ALA A 88 1.19 -4.64 1.46
CA ALA A 88 0.49 -5.58 2.33
C ALA A 88 0.14 -4.96 3.69
N GLY A 89 -1.07 -5.23 4.16
CA GLY A 89 -1.55 -4.71 5.43
C GLY A 89 -2.88 -5.32 5.83
N ILE A 90 -3.16 -5.29 7.12
CA ILE A 90 -4.41 -5.72 7.75
C ILE A 90 -4.97 -4.58 8.59
N ALA A 91 -6.29 -4.53 8.73
CA ALA A 91 -7.00 -3.43 9.42
C ALA A 91 -7.83 -3.89 10.63
N HIS A 92 -7.79 -5.17 10.97
CA HIS A 92 -8.45 -5.72 12.14
C HIS A 92 -7.51 -5.75 13.37
N PRO A 93 -8.04 -5.86 14.61
CA PRO A 93 -9.45 -5.91 14.97
C PRO A 93 -10.15 -4.55 14.86
N SER A 94 -11.49 -4.58 14.83
CA SER A 94 -12.34 -3.39 15.00
C SER A 94 -12.89 -3.38 16.43
N SER A 95 -12.06 -2.97 17.40
CA SER A 95 -12.41 -2.92 18.84
C SER A 95 -11.69 -1.76 19.52
N PRO A 96 -12.23 -1.26 20.66
CA PRO A 96 -11.51 -0.31 21.50
C PRO A 96 -10.14 -0.87 21.94
N LEU A 97 -9.16 0.02 22.12
CA LEU A 97 -7.78 -0.39 22.43
C LEU A 97 -7.68 -1.36 23.63
N HIS A 98 -8.44 -1.11 24.70
CA HIS A 98 -8.38 -1.95 25.90
C HIS A 98 -9.02 -3.34 25.73
N GLU A 99 -9.74 -3.57 24.64
CA GLU A 99 -10.32 -4.85 24.26
C GLU A 99 -9.49 -5.58 23.19
N THR A 100 -8.51 -4.89 22.58
CA THR A 100 -7.57 -5.50 21.64
C THR A 100 -6.60 -6.41 22.38
N SER A 101 -6.50 -7.67 21.99
CA SER A 101 -5.55 -8.61 22.59
C SER A 101 -4.10 -8.30 22.16
N GLU A 102 -3.12 -8.75 22.96
CA GLU A 102 -1.70 -8.63 22.59
C GLU A 102 -1.39 -9.33 21.26
N THR A 103 -2.01 -10.48 21.00
CA THR A 103 -1.84 -11.23 19.75
C THR A 103 -2.30 -10.42 18.54
N GLU A 104 -3.49 -9.83 18.61
CA GLU A 104 -4.02 -8.98 17.53
C GLU A 104 -3.18 -7.73 17.31
N TRP A 105 -2.74 -7.09 18.40
CA TRP A 105 -1.81 -5.96 18.34
C TRP A 105 -0.52 -6.34 17.63
N ASP A 106 0.11 -7.44 18.05
CA ASP A 106 1.38 -7.91 17.48
C ASP A 106 1.24 -8.31 16.02
N GLU A 107 0.11 -8.92 15.63
CA GLU A 107 -0.17 -9.26 14.23
C GLU A 107 -0.24 -8.02 13.37
N VAL A 108 -0.99 -6.98 13.78
CA VAL A 108 -1.05 -5.71 13.05
C VAL A 108 0.32 -5.06 12.92
N MET A 109 1.10 -5.01 13.99
CA MET A 109 2.45 -4.42 13.96
C MET A 109 3.42 -5.24 13.11
N ASN A 110 3.36 -6.57 13.17
CA ASN A 110 4.22 -7.43 12.37
C ASN A 110 3.91 -7.31 10.87
N VAL A 111 2.63 -7.30 10.50
CA VAL A 111 2.22 -7.22 9.09
C VAL A 111 2.38 -5.81 8.55
N ASN A 112 1.91 -4.76 9.25
CA ASN A 112 1.84 -3.42 8.69
C ASN A 112 3.16 -2.62 8.80
N LEU A 113 3.99 -2.93 9.81
CA LEU A 113 5.18 -2.12 10.12
C LEU A 113 6.48 -2.92 10.02
N LYS A 114 6.59 -4.04 10.75
CA LYS A 114 7.83 -4.84 10.76
C LYS A 114 8.16 -5.40 9.38
N SER A 115 7.17 -5.71 8.56
CA SER A 115 7.38 -6.16 7.18
C SER A 115 8.17 -5.16 6.35
N ILE A 116 7.95 -3.85 6.54
CA ILE A 116 8.72 -2.77 5.86
C ILE A 116 10.19 -2.84 6.26
N PHE A 117 10.47 -3.06 7.55
CA PHE A 117 11.83 -3.28 8.02
C PHE A 117 12.45 -4.51 7.35
N LEU A 118 11.73 -5.63 7.24
CA LEU A 118 12.24 -6.87 6.65
C LEU A 118 12.53 -6.70 5.15
N THR A 119 11.59 -6.17 4.37
CA THR A 119 11.80 -5.93 2.92
C THR A 119 12.96 -4.98 2.67
N THR A 120 13.09 -3.93 3.50
CA THR A 120 14.20 -2.99 3.41
C THR A 120 15.52 -3.66 3.78
N ARG A 121 15.57 -4.38 4.90
CA ARG A 121 16.78 -5.10 5.36
C ARG A 121 17.37 -6.00 4.28
N TYR A 122 16.54 -6.80 3.64
CA TYR A 122 17.00 -7.78 2.64
C TYR A 122 17.14 -7.18 1.23
N GLY A 123 16.39 -6.11 0.90
CA GLY A 123 16.39 -5.53 -0.44
C GLY A 123 17.30 -4.31 -0.63
N ILE A 124 17.83 -3.72 0.44
CA ILE A 124 18.55 -2.44 0.37
C ILE A 124 19.80 -2.49 -0.51
N GLU A 125 20.54 -3.59 -0.52
CA GLU A 125 21.77 -3.71 -1.34
C GLU A 125 21.44 -3.68 -2.85
N ALA A 126 20.34 -4.30 -3.26
CA ALA A 126 19.86 -4.23 -4.63
C ALA A 126 19.39 -2.81 -5.01
N LEU A 127 18.68 -2.14 -4.10
CA LEU A 127 18.24 -0.76 -4.31
C LEU A 127 19.41 0.23 -4.38
N LYS A 128 20.53 0.00 -3.68
CA LYS A 128 21.75 0.79 -3.81
C LYS A 128 22.34 0.71 -5.22
N GLN A 129 22.33 -0.47 -5.80
CA GLN A 129 22.85 -0.69 -7.16
C GLN A 129 21.97 -0.03 -8.23
N SER A 130 20.65 -0.11 -8.07
CA SER A 130 19.69 0.45 -9.02
C SER A 130 19.42 1.94 -8.80
N LYS A 131 19.80 2.52 -7.65
CA LYS A 131 19.38 3.85 -7.16
C LYS A 131 17.86 3.94 -7.19
N GLY A 132 17.23 2.92 -6.68
CA GLY A 132 15.80 2.68 -6.79
C GLY A 132 14.94 3.48 -5.82
N CYS A 133 13.76 2.98 -5.51
CA CYS A 133 12.89 3.62 -4.52
C CYS A 133 12.08 2.61 -3.70
N ILE A 134 11.59 3.10 -2.56
CA ILE A 134 10.65 2.40 -1.69
C ILE A 134 9.35 3.20 -1.67
N ILE A 135 8.22 2.51 -1.83
CA ILE A 135 6.88 3.06 -1.68
C ILE A 135 6.20 2.30 -0.54
N ASN A 136 5.67 3.03 0.42
CA ASN A 136 4.93 2.45 1.54
C ASN A 136 3.44 2.79 1.41
N THR A 137 2.55 1.81 1.50
CA THR A 137 1.12 2.06 1.61
C THR A 137 0.77 2.35 3.06
N SER A 138 0.61 3.63 3.37
CA SER A 138 0.09 4.12 4.63
C SER A 138 -1.45 4.15 4.61
N SER A 139 -2.05 5.10 5.25
CA SER A 139 -3.48 5.39 5.26
C SER A 139 -3.69 6.81 5.77
N LEU A 140 -4.83 7.41 5.43
CA LEU A 140 -5.28 8.66 6.04
C LEU A 140 -5.30 8.56 7.57
N VAL A 141 -5.70 7.41 8.13
CA VAL A 141 -5.74 7.20 9.58
C VAL A 141 -4.38 7.17 10.25
N GLY A 142 -3.29 7.17 9.49
CA GLY A 142 -1.95 7.45 10.03
C GLY A 142 -1.74 8.90 10.48
N GLU A 143 -2.66 9.82 10.17
CA GLU A 143 -2.64 11.23 10.55
C GLU A 143 -3.86 11.64 11.37
N ILE A 144 -4.99 10.96 11.17
CA ILE A 144 -6.23 11.17 11.92
C ILE A 144 -6.61 9.93 12.71
N GLY A 145 -7.48 10.07 13.71
CA GLY A 145 -8.03 8.93 14.44
C GLY A 145 -9.11 8.20 13.65
N GLN A 146 -9.27 6.91 13.96
CA GLN A 146 -10.43 6.12 13.56
C GLN A 146 -10.94 5.33 14.75
N GLU A 147 -12.24 5.44 15.01
CA GLU A 147 -12.88 4.72 16.11
C GLU A 147 -12.70 3.22 15.96
N ASN A 148 -12.41 2.53 17.08
CA ASN A 148 -12.19 1.08 17.16
C ASN A 148 -11.05 0.52 16.29
N HIS A 149 -10.08 1.35 15.88
CA HIS A 149 -8.96 0.93 15.04
C HIS A 149 -7.60 1.40 15.56
N ALA A 150 -7.42 1.47 16.89
CA ALA A 150 -6.22 2.07 17.50
C ALA A 150 -4.92 1.38 17.07
N ALA A 151 -4.86 0.05 17.01
CA ALA A 151 -3.67 -0.70 16.55
C ALA A 151 -3.34 -0.39 15.09
N TYR A 152 -4.35 -0.39 14.21
CA TYR A 152 -4.19 -0.04 12.80
C TYR A 152 -3.71 1.40 12.63
N THR A 153 -4.36 2.35 13.31
CA THR A 153 -4.00 3.77 13.30
C THR A 153 -2.57 3.98 13.78
N ALA A 154 -2.18 3.34 14.89
CA ALA A 154 -0.80 3.40 15.39
C ALA A 154 0.20 2.85 14.37
N SER A 155 -0.10 1.70 13.74
CA SER A 155 0.77 1.11 12.71
C SER A 155 0.96 2.03 11.51
N LYS A 156 -0.11 2.69 11.03
CA LYS A 156 -0.04 3.59 9.86
C LYS A 156 0.61 4.94 10.19
N GLY A 157 0.43 5.45 11.42
CA GLY A 157 1.20 6.59 11.93
C GLY A 157 2.69 6.28 12.00
N ALA A 158 3.05 5.07 12.46
CA ALA A 158 4.43 4.61 12.46
C ALA A 158 5.01 4.50 11.03
N VAL A 159 4.24 4.03 10.05
CA VAL A 159 4.66 4.00 8.62
C VAL A 159 4.96 5.41 8.11
N ASN A 160 4.15 6.43 8.46
CA ASN A 160 4.39 7.82 8.07
C ASN A 160 5.74 8.34 8.63
N SER A 161 6.01 8.08 9.92
CA SER A 161 7.25 8.49 10.57
C SER A 161 8.46 7.71 10.03
N LEU A 162 8.31 6.39 9.87
CA LEU A 162 9.35 5.51 9.31
C LEU A 162 9.73 5.93 7.89
N THR A 163 8.77 6.28 7.04
CA THR A 163 9.00 6.77 5.67
C THR A 163 9.93 7.99 5.66
N LYS A 164 9.72 8.94 6.56
CA LYS A 164 10.54 10.16 6.67
C LYS A 164 11.96 9.83 7.15
N SER A 165 12.10 8.97 8.16
CA SER A 165 13.41 8.55 8.67
C SER A 165 14.20 7.79 7.59
N MET A 166 13.59 6.79 6.95
CA MET A 166 14.21 6.04 5.86
C MET A 166 14.63 6.94 4.69
N ALA A 167 13.84 7.97 4.38
CA ALA A 167 14.17 8.92 3.32
C ALA A 167 15.45 9.69 3.62
N LEU A 168 15.68 10.10 4.89
CA LEU A 168 16.90 10.74 5.32
C LEU A 168 18.09 9.77 5.30
N ASP A 169 17.91 8.56 5.82
CA ASP A 169 18.97 7.55 5.91
C ASP A 169 19.48 7.12 4.52
N TYR A 170 18.57 7.06 3.53
CA TYR A 170 18.87 6.50 2.21
C TYR A 170 19.08 7.57 1.12
N ALA A 171 18.85 8.85 1.40
CA ALA A 171 19.13 9.94 0.46
C ALA A 171 20.60 9.97 -0.02
N PRO A 172 21.64 9.76 0.86
CA PRO A 172 23.02 9.67 0.41
C PRO A 172 23.29 8.53 -0.57
N LEU A 173 22.44 7.49 -0.56
CA LEU A 173 22.50 6.34 -1.46
C LEU A 173 21.70 6.57 -2.75
N GLN A 174 21.09 7.75 -2.91
CA GLN A 174 20.20 8.09 -4.03
C GLN A 174 18.95 7.20 -4.11
N ILE A 175 18.51 6.63 -2.98
CA ILE A 175 17.27 5.86 -2.87
C ILE A 175 16.20 6.79 -2.32
N ARG A 176 15.07 6.89 -3.02
CA ARG A 176 13.91 7.66 -2.57
C ARG A 176 12.97 6.77 -1.75
N VAL A 177 12.37 7.34 -0.71
CA VAL A 177 11.36 6.65 0.10
C VAL A 177 10.15 7.56 0.25
N ASN A 178 8.99 7.12 -0.20
CA ASN A 178 7.74 7.86 -0.09
C ASN A 178 6.60 6.93 0.36
N ALA A 179 5.51 7.52 0.78
CA ALA A 179 4.28 6.80 1.09
C ALA A 179 3.11 7.35 0.30
N VAL A 180 2.11 6.49 0.05
CA VAL A 180 0.76 6.88 -0.33
C VAL A 180 -0.16 6.68 0.87
N ALA A 181 -1.09 7.62 1.09
CA ALA A 181 -2.04 7.59 2.20
C ALA A 181 -3.48 7.66 1.65
N PRO A 182 -4.07 6.51 1.30
CA PRO A 182 -5.47 6.42 0.88
C PRO A 182 -6.43 6.75 2.03
N ALA A 183 -7.62 7.26 1.70
CA ALA A 183 -8.81 7.20 2.55
C ALA A 183 -9.63 5.94 2.23
N GLY A 184 -10.95 6.03 2.13
CA GLY A 184 -11.77 4.91 1.66
C GLY A 184 -11.47 4.57 0.19
N VAL A 185 -11.28 3.29 -0.10
CA VAL A 185 -11.07 2.75 -1.46
C VAL A 185 -11.84 1.45 -1.57
N TRP A 186 -12.65 1.30 -2.60
CA TRP A 186 -13.40 0.06 -2.83
C TRP A 186 -12.45 -1.10 -3.12
N THR A 187 -12.19 -1.88 -2.10
CA THR A 187 -11.39 -3.10 -2.12
C THR A 187 -12.22 -4.26 -1.60
N PRO A 188 -11.83 -5.52 -1.83
CA PRO A 188 -12.47 -6.67 -1.18
C PRO A 188 -12.56 -6.49 0.34
N MET A 189 -11.50 -6.02 0.98
CA MET A 189 -11.46 -5.74 2.43
C MET A 189 -12.53 -4.72 2.86
N LEU A 190 -12.64 -3.59 2.14
CA LEU A 190 -13.62 -2.55 2.48
C LEU A 190 -15.05 -3.02 2.21
N ARG A 191 -15.27 -3.78 1.13
CA ARG A 191 -16.58 -4.35 0.81
C ARG A 191 -17.03 -5.35 1.87
N GLU A 192 -16.13 -6.23 2.33
CA GLU A 192 -16.37 -7.18 3.41
C GLU A 192 -16.67 -6.45 4.73
N TRP A 193 -15.83 -5.49 5.13
CA TRP A 193 -16.09 -4.67 6.30
C TRP A 193 -17.44 -3.96 6.23
N GLY A 194 -17.77 -3.37 5.07
CA GLY A 194 -19.03 -2.67 4.86
C GLY A 194 -20.26 -3.57 5.01
N GLN A 195 -20.19 -4.84 4.63
CA GLN A 195 -21.28 -5.80 4.82
C GLN A 195 -21.59 -6.08 6.29
N HIS A 196 -20.58 -5.97 7.16
CA HIS A 196 -20.75 -6.15 8.61
C HIS A 196 -21.30 -4.89 9.32
N GLN A 197 -21.33 -3.73 8.64
CA GLN A 197 -21.84 -2.48 9.19
C GLN A 197 -23.33 -2.33 8.84
N ASN A 198 -24.23 -2.28 9.85
CA ASN A 198 -25.67 -2.06 9.67
C ASN A 198 -26.29 -2.87 8.51
N ASN A 199 -25.87 -4.13 8.33
CA ASN A 199 -26.25 -4.99 7.19
C ASN A 199 -25.94 -4.36 5.82
N GLY A 200 -24.87 -3.56 5.72
CA GLY A 200 -24.45 -2.90 4.49
C GLY A 200 -25.27 -1.68 4.06
N GLN A 201 -26.29 -1.32 4.83
CA GLN A 201 -27.14 -0.17 4.48
C GLN A 201 -26.40 1.16 4.65
N GLY A 202 -26.45 1.99 3.60
CA GLY A 202 -25.86 3.34 3.63
C GLY A 202 -24.33 3.41 3.54
N ILE A 203 -23.64 2.25 3.43
CA ILE A 203 -22.17 2.25 3.42
C ILE A 203 -21.60 3.01 2.21
N GLU A 204 -22.21 2.87 1.04
CA GLU A 204 -21.78 3.59 -0.16
C GLU A 204 -21.95 5.11 0.01
N GLN A 205 -23.11 5.54 0.53
CA GLN A 205 -23.36 6.95 0.80
C GLN A 205 -22.36 7.50 1.82
N TYR A 206 -22.08 6.74 2.88
CA TYR A 206 -21.07 7.11 3.87
C TYR A 206 -19.68 7.23 3.25
N MET A 207 -19.25 6.22 2.48
CA MET A 207 -17.95 6.23 1.82
C MET A 207 -17.81 7.38 0.81
N ASN A 208 -18.85 7.71 0.08
CA ASN A 208 -18.85 8.87 -0.81
C ASN A 208 -18.79 10.18 -0.02
N ALA A 209 -19.48 10.28 1.11
CA ALA A 209 -19.55 11.50 1.92
C ALA A 209 -18.24 11.85 2.64
N ILE A 210 -17.41 10.87 3.02
CA ILE A 210 -16.14 11.14 3.66
C ILE A 210 -15.12 11.79 2.70
N HIS A 211 -15.32 11.66 1.39
CA HIS A 211 -14.46 12.27 0.38
C HIS A 211 -15.04 13.60 -0.11
N PRO A 212 -14.34 14.74 0.06
CA PRO A 212 -14.75 16.02 -0.53
C PRO A 212 -15.02 15.99 -2.03
N LEU A 213 -14.34 15.11 -2.80
CA LEU A 213 -14.64 14.93 -4.22
C LEU A 213 -15.98 14.24 -4.50
N GLY A 214 -16.66 13.69 -3.46
CA GLY A 214 -18.02 13.18 -3.53
C GLY A 214 -18.17 11.73 -3.97
N TYR A 215 -17.10 10.99 -4.09
CA TYR A 215 -17.12 9.55 -4.41
C TYR A 215 -15.99 8.79 -3.73
N CYS A 216 -16.22 7.50 -3.47
CA CYS A 216 -15.20 6.57 -3.02
C CYS A 216 -14.62 5.86 -4.26
N PRO A 217 -13.32 5.94 -4.54
CA PRO A 217 -12.72 5.40 -5.74
C PRO A 217 -12.46 3.89 -5.64
N GLU A 218 -12.15 3.27 -6.78
CA GLU A 218 -11.49 1.97 -6.85
C GLU A 218 -9.97 2.13 -6.63
N GLY A 219 -9.23 1.01 -6.62
CA GLY A 219 -7.79 1.02 -6.29
C GLY A 219 -6.88 1.63 -7.36
N ASP A 220 -7.37 1.78 -8.57
CA ASP A 220 -6.63 2.30 -9.73
C ASP A 220 -6.08 3.71 -9.52
N VAL A 221 -6.83 4.59 -8.84
CA VAL A 221 -6.37 5.96 -8.55
C VAL A 221 -5.17 5.99 -7.59
N ILE A 222 -5.10 5.01 -6.67
CA ILE A 222 -3.93 4.84 -5.80
C ILE A 222 -2.76 4.31 -6.60
N ALA A 223 -3.03 3.37 -7.50
CA ALA A 223 -2.02 2.78 -8.37
C ALA A 223 -1.38 3.82 -9.30
N ASP A 224 -2.14 4.76 -9.86
CA ASP A 224 -1.61 5.86 -10.67
C ASP A 224 -0.61 6.74 -9.89
N ALA A 225 -0.91 7.06 -8.63
CA ALA A 225 0.02 7.77 -7.74
C ALA A 225 1.29 6.95 -7.48
N CYS A 226 1.15 5.63 -7.28
CA CYS A 226 2.27 4.72 -7.09
C CYS A 226 3.15 4.61 -8.35
N VAL A 227 2.57 4.56 -9.55
CA VAL A 227 3.31 4.61 -10.83
C VAL A 227 4.12 5.91 -10.93
N PHE A 228 3.53 7.04 -10.60
CA PHE A 228 4.24 8.33 -10.57
C PHE A 228 5.42 8.29 -9.59
N LEU A 229 5.21 7.86 -8.34
CA LEU A 229 6.25 7.80 -7.31
C LEU A 229 7.38 6.81 -7.65
N ALA A 230 7.07 5.70 -8.34
CA ALA A 230 8.05 4.73 -8.80
C ALA A 230 8.89 5.24 -9.99
N SER A 231 8.38 6.22 -10.73
CA SER A 231 8.98 6.73 -11.95
C SER A 231 10.06 7.80 -11.71
N ASP A 232 10.83 8.09 -12.76
CA ASP A 232 11.83 9.17 -12.74
C ASP A 232 11.16 10.57 -12.74
N LYS A 233 9.84 10.65 -12.96
CA LYS A 233 9.09 11.91 -12.79
C LYS A 233 9.09 12.38 -11.34
N ALA A 234 9.19 11.46 -10.39
CA ALA A 234 9.30 11.73 -8.95
C ALA A 234 10.76 11.79 -8.44
N ARG A 235 11.76 11.96 -9.32
CA ARG A 235 13.20 11.89 -8.96
C ARG A 235 13.66 12.88 -7.89
N PHE A 236 12.88 13.92 -7.60
CA PHE A 236 13.19 14.93 -6.57
C PHE A 236 12.19 14.92 -5.41
N ILE A 237 11.45 13.80 -5.25
CA ILE A 237 10.46 13.61 -4.18
C ILE A 237 10.94 12.45 -3.30
N THR A 238 11.21 12.74 -2.02
CA THR A 238 11.54 11.75 -0.98
C THR A 238 11.04 12.21 0.37
N GLY A 239 10.66 11.29 1.24
CA GLY A 239 10.11 11.56 2.58
C GLY A 239 8.65 12.07 2.55
N HIS A 240 7.99 12.06 1.39
CA HIS A 240 6.63 12.55 1.23
C HIS A 240 5.61 11.46 1.57
N VAL A 241 4.58 11.85 2.32
CA VAL A 241 3.34 11.07 2.53
C VAL A 241 2.28 11.71 1.65
N MET A 242 2.01 11.08 0.50
CA MET A 242 1.09 11.60 -0.51
C MET A 242 -0.33 11.15 -0.19
N HIS A 243 -1.19 12.07 0.21
CA HIS A 243 -2.61 11.79 0.35
C HIS A 243 -3.26 11.56 -1.02
N VAL A 244 -3.87 10.40 -1.16
CA VAL A 244 -4.71 10.05 -2.32
C VAL A 244 -6.09 9.71 -1.75
N SER A 245 -6.75 10.74 -1.26
CA SER A 245 -7.85 10.67 -0.29
C SER A 245 -9.11 11.44 -0.73
N GLY A 246 -9.09 12.03 -1.92
CA GLY A 246 -10.20 12.88 -2.37
C GLY A 246 -10.44 14.09 -1.48
N GLY A 247 -9.43 14.52 -0.69
CA GLY A 247 -9.50 15.65 0.23
C GLY A 247 -10.02 15.30 1.64
N ALA A 248 -10.16 14.03 1.98
CA ALA A 248 -10.68 13.60 3.27
C ALA A 248 -9.82 14.07 4.46
N GLU A 249 -8.54 14.38 4.23
CA GLU A 249 -7.60 14.92 5.23
C GLU A 249 -7.81 16.41 5.53
N LEU A 250 -8.55 17.15 4.71
CA LEU A 250 -8.63 18.61 4.81
C LEU A 250 -9.49 19.12 5.96
N GLY A 251 -10.17 18.23 6.67
CA GLY A 251 -10.96 18.56 7.85
C GLY A 251 -12.47 18.62 7.62
N TYR A 252 -13.18 19.32 8.51
CA TYR A 252 -14.64 19.34 8.51
C TYR A 252 -15.20 20.15 7.34
N ARG A 253 -16.24 19.58 6.69
CA ARG A 253 -17.09 20.32 5.76
C ARG A 253 -18.41 20.69 6.45
N ALA A 254 -18.95 21.89 6.14
CA ALA A 254 -20.34 22.14 6.40
C ALA A 254 -21.16 21.11 5.60
N LEU A 255 -22.11 20.44 6.24
CA LEU A 255 -23.11 19.67 5.53
C LEU A 255 -23.89 20.67 4.65
N LEU A 256 -23.56 20.72 3.38
CA LEU A 256 -24.35 21.49 2.42
C LEU A 256 -25.73 20.85 2.39
N GLN A 257 -26.75 21.59 2.83
CA GLN A 257 -28.13 21.30 2.47
C GLN A 257 -28.11 21.08 0.94
N ALA A 258 -28.74 20.00 0.50
CA ALA A 258 -28.89 19.74 -0.93
C ALA A 258 -29.30 21.05 -1.61
N LYS A 259 -28.40 21.58 -2.47
CA LYS A 259 -28.82 22.63 -3.38
C LYS A 259 -29.88 21.96 -4.25
N GLU A 260 -31.15 22.38 -4.06
CA GLU A 260 -32.19 22.08 -5.02
C GLU A 260 -31.59 22.50 -6.39
N ALA A 261 -31.48 21.53 -7.30
CA ALA A 261 -31.09 21.80 -8.65
C ALA A 261 -32.13 22.75 -9.26
N VAL A 262 -31.70 23.97 -9.57
CA VAL A 262 -32.46 24.94 -10.38
C VAL A 262 -32.36 24.54 -11.84
#